data_23646de13ee2aca1e4805716fb8ea402
#
_entry.id   23646de13ee2aca1e4805716fb8ea402
#
_cell.length_a   1.000
_cell.length_b   1.000
_cell.length_c   1.000
_cell.angle_alpha   90.00
_cell.angle_beta   90.00
_cell.angle_gamma   90.00
#
_symmetry.space_group_name_H-M   'P 1'
#
loop_
_entity.id
_entity.type
_entity.pdbx_description
1 polymer ?
#
loop_
_entity_poly.entity_id
_entity_poly.type
_entity_poly.pdbx_seq_one_letter_code
_entity_poly.pdbx_strand_id
1 'polypeptide(L)'
;SEQQLLETIGVTGALRGSIKAGEGTRPVVGVFLNLTTASKLGYYLDLNAEIGEAKARPDGSREFDVTVRLKSRLTPAEARRLPSHVIENAPRDGTNRVNVLVYAPTDGTITQLSTASPGFVTTHDGLQVSAQTVTVPPESAAEVRFHIVTGPGQDAEPYLRQTPGARNA
;
A
#
# COMPACT_ATOMS: atom_id res chain seq x y z
N SER A 1 16.46 -1.13 -26.28
CA SER A 1 16.64 0.29 -25.91
C SER A 1 17.06 0.40 -24.44
N GLU A 2 17.65 1.53 -24.03
CA GLU A 2 18.01 1.81 -22.64
C GLU A 2 16.81 1.67 -21.69
N GLN A 3 15.65 2.15 -22.12
CA GLN A 3 14.41 2.01 -21.38
C GLN A 3 14.02 0.55 -21.13
N GLN A 4 14.21 -0.34 -22.13
CA GLN A 4 13.97 -1.78 -21.96
C GLN A 4 14.94 -2.41 -20.96
N LEU A 5 16.18 -1.95 -20.91
CA LEU A 5 17.16 -2.41 -19.93
C LEU A 5 16.76 -1.97 -18.52
N LEU A 6 16.37 -0.69 -18.34
CA LEU A 6 15.89 -0.15 -17.07
C LEU A 6 14.63 -0.87 -16.58
N GLU A 7 13.71 -1.20 -17.48
CA GLU A 7 12.53 -2.01 -17.17
C GLU A 7 12.91 -3.42 -16.72
N THR A 8 13.90 -4.03 -17.38
CA THR A 8 14.37 -5.40 -17.06
C THR A 8 14.99 -5.47 -15.66
N ILE A 9 15.75 -4.45 -15.27
CA ILE A 9 16.38 -4.37 -13.93
C ILE A 9 15.47 -3.77 -12.85
N GLY A 10 14.23 -3.38 -13.20
CA GLY A 10 13.21 -2.96 -12.23
C GLY A 10 13.40 -1.58 -11.62
N VAL A 11 14.20 -0.70 -12.25
CA VAL A 11 14.46 0.66 -11.73
C VAL A 11 13.54 1.75 -12.30
N THR A 12 12.60 1.41 -13.17
CA THR A 12 11.65 2.36 -13.78
C THR A 12 10.58 2.88 -12.83
N GLY A 13 10.49 2.33 -11.61
CA GLY A 13 9.42 2.68 -10.67
C GLY A 13 8.04 2.09 -11.02
N ALA A 14 7.86 1.51 -12.21
CA ALA A 14 6.61 0.89 -12.60
C ALA A 14 6.28 -0.30 -11.68
N LEU A 15 5.03 -0.36 -11.21
CA LEU A 15 4.54 -1.50 -10.47
C LEU A 15 4.24 -2.64 -11.44
N ARG A 16 4.97 -3.74 -11.32
CA ARG A 16 4.65 -4.97 -12.02
C ARG A 16 3.77 -5.82 -11.11
N GLY A 17 2.59 -6.19 -11.57
CA GLY A 17 1.67 -7.05 -10.81
C GLY A 17 2.12 -8.50 -10.68
N SER A 18 3.18 -8.91 -11.39
CA SER A 18 3.81 -10.23 -11.27
C SER A 18 5.26 -10.21 -11.72
N ILE A 19 6.07 -11.12 -11.18
CA ILE A 19 7.47 -11.34 -11.56
C ILE A 19 7.74 -12.82 -11.78
N LYS A 20 8.69 -13.15 -12.64
CA LYS A 20 9.15 -14.54 -12.81
C LYS A 20 9.92 -15.00 -11.56
N ALA A 21 9.61 -16.20 -11.08
CA ALA A 21 10.27 -16.82 -9.93
C ALA A 21 10.54 -18.29 -10.26
N GLY A 22 11.73 -18.61 -10.77
CA GLY A 22 12.03 -19.92 -11.33
C GLY A 22 11.15 -20.25 -12.54
N GLU A 23 10.49 -21.40 -12.52
CA GLU A 23 9.52 -21.81 -13.56
C GLU A 23 8.12 -21.22 -13.35
N GLY A 24 7.82 -20.65 -12.17
CA GLY A 24 6.52 -20.10 -11.80
C GLY A 24 6.42 -18.58 -11.94
N THR A 25 5.22 -18.08 -11.68
CA THR A 25 4.93 -16.65 -11.65
C THR A 25 4.56 -16.24 -10.22
N ARG A 26 5.32 -15.32 -9.66
CA ARG A 26 5.08 -14.77 -8.32
C ARG A 26 4.17 -13.54 -8.42
N PRO A 27 3.01 -13.53 -7.78
CA PRO A 27 2.15 -12.36 -7.70
C PRO A 27 2.81 -11.25 -6.86
N VAL A 28 2.65 -10.00 -7.29
CA VAL A 28 3.15 -8.81 -6.59
C VAL A 28 1.99 -7.96 -6.12
N VAL A 29 1.93 -7.74 -4.83
CA VAL A 29 0.99 -6.80 -4.20
C VAL A 29 1.73 -5.49 -3.93
N GLY A 30 1.17 -4.37 -4.39
CA GLY A 30 1.69 -3.03 -4.11
C GLY A 30 0.91 -2.35 -3.00
N VAL A 31 1.59 -1.79 -1.99
CA VAL A 31 0.98 -0.96 -0.95
C VAL A 31 1.66 0.40 -0.92
N PHE A 32 0.92 1.45 -1.25
CA PHE A 32 1.46 2.79 -1.34
C PHE A 32 0.62 3.78 -0.55
N LEU A 33 1.28 4.81 -0.04
CA LEU A 33 0.64 5.90 0.67
C LEU A 33 0.67 7.18 -0.18
N ASN A 34 -0.46 7.87 -0.21
CA ASN A 34 -0.57 9.20 -0.79
C ASN A 34 -1.23 10.14 0.23
N LEU A 35 -0.48 11.14 0.71
CA LEU A 35 -1.02 12.15 1.61
C LEU A 35 -2.11 12.94 0.91
N THR A 36 -3.24 13.17 1.57
CA THR A 36 -4.36 13.95 1.02
C THR A 36 -4.12 15.46 1.09
N THR A 37 -3.07 15.88 1.79
CA THR A 37 -2.69 17.29 1.98
C THR A 37 -1.23 17.49 1.65
N ALA A 38 -0.89 18.67 1.14
CA ALA A 38 0.50 19.11 1.00
C ALA A 38 1.07 19.39 2.39
N SER A 39 1.59 18.35 3.06
CA SER A 39 2.22 18.46 4.37
C SER A 39 3.39 17.49 4.48
N LYS A 40 4.25 17.70 5.48
CA LYS A 40 5.35 16.79 5.80
C LYS A 40 5.02 15.85 6.96
N LEU A 41 3.74 15.77 7.35
CA LEU A 41 3.28 14.91 8.45
C LEU A 41 3.51 13.43 8.18
N GLY A 42 3.58 13.01 6.91
CA GLY A 42 3.92 11.63 6.54
C GLY A 42 5.28 11.14 7.07
N TYR A 43 6.20 12.06 7.38
CA TYR A 43 7.48 11.72 8.04
C TYR A 43 7.28 11.08 9.43
N TYR A 44 6.17 11.41 10.11
CA TYR A 44 5.82 10.88 11.42
C TYR A 44 4.90 9.66 11.36
N LEU A 45 4.63 9.13 10.16
CA LEU A 45 3.74 8.00 9.95
C LEU A 45 4.55 6.74 9.63
N ASP A 46 4.39 5.72 10.45
CA ASP A 46 4.93 4.39 10.18
C ASP A 46 3.90 3.57 9.40
N LEU A 47 4.38 2.89 8.36
CA LEU A 47 3.63 1.93 7.56
C LEU A 47 4.16 0.52 7.83
N ASN A 48 3.24 -0.38 8.17
CA ASN A 48 3.48 -1.82 8.17
C ASN A 48 2.40 -2.48 7.33
N ALA A 49 2.79 -3.25 6.33
CA ALA A 49 1.88 -4.05 5.54
C ALA A 49 2.31 -5.52 5.57
N GLU A 50 1.34 -6.40 5.70
CA GLU A 50 1.55 -7.84 5.84
C GLU A 50 0.60 -8.59 4.92
N ILE A 51 1.09 -9.65 4.28
CA ILE A 51 0.30 -10.65 3.57
C ILE A 51 0.05 -11.80 4.53
N GLY A 52 -1.22 -12.16 4.70
CA GLY A 52 -1.62 -13.35 5.46
C GLY A 52 -1.31 -14.65 4.72
N GLU A 53 -1.69 -15.77 5.30
CA GLU A 53 -1.51 -17.09 4.69
C GLU A 53 -2.21 -17.17 3.33
N ALA A 54 -1.44 -17.52 2.30
CA ALA A 54 -1.95 -17.65 0.94
C ALA A 54 -2.49 -19.07 0.70
N LYS A 55 -3.78 -19.16 0.39
CA LYS A 55 -4.47 -20.43 0.09
C LYS A 55 -4.52 -20.66 -1.41
N ALA A 56 -4.12 -21.85 -1.83
CA ALA A 56 -4.20 -22.26 -3.23
C ALA A 56 -5.68 -22.55 -3.61
N ARG A 57 -6.03 -22.18 -4.84
CA ARG A 57 -7.33 -22.45 -5.46
C ARG A 57 -7.20 -23.47 -6.59
N PRO A 58 -8.29 -24.18 -6.96
CA PRO A 58 -8.24 -25.20 -8.02
C PRO A 58 -7.85 -24.69 -9.40
N ASP A 59 -8.03 -23.40 -9.68
CA ASP A 59 -7.68 -22.74 -10.95
C ASP A 59 -6.22 -22.29 -11.03
N GLY A 60 -5.40 -22.65 -10.04
CA GLY A 60 -4.00 -22.23 -9.93
C GLY A 60 -3.81 -20.80 -9.49
N SER A 61 -4.87 -20.11 -9.04
CA SER A 61 -4.77 -18.83 -8.36
C SER A 61 -4.56 -19.03 -6.85
N ARG A 62 -4.27 -17.95 -6.15
CA ARG A 62 -4.18 -17.91 -4.68
C ARG A 62 -5.09 -16.83 -4.12
N GLU A 63 -5.56 -17.03 -2.91
CA GLU A 63 -6.31 -16.03 -2.16
C GLU A 63 -5.66 -15.78 -0.80
N PHE A 64 -5.63 -14.53 -0.37
CA PHE A 64 -5.07 -14.11 0.90
C PHE A 64 -5.57 -12.72 1.31
N ASP A 65 -5.43 -12.42 2.58
CA ASP A 65 -5.71 -11.10 3.12
C ASP A 65 -4.42 -10.27 3.21
N VAL A 66 -4.57 -8.97 2.96
CA VAL A 66 -3.52 -7.97 3.18
C VAL A 66 -3.97 -7.04 4.29
N THR A 67 -3.17 -6.92 5.32
CA THR A 67 -3.38 -6.01 6.45
C THR A 67 -2.41 -4.85 6.34
N VAL A 68 -2.91 -3.63 6.35
CA VAL A 68 -2.11 -2.40 6.33
C VAL A 68 -2.34 -1.65 7.63
N ARG A 69 -1.28 -1.46 8.41
CA ARG A 69 -1.28 -0.73 9.68
C ARG A 69 -0.51 0.57 9.52
N LEU A 70 -1.11 1.64 9.96
CA LEU A 70 -0.53 2.97 10.02
C LEU A 70 -0.46 3.40 11.49
N LYS A 71 0.68 3.94 11.91
CA LYS A 71 0.86 4.45 13.27
C LYS A 71 1.51 5.83 13.23
N SER A 72 0.88 6.80 13.89
CA SER A 72 1.48 8.12 14.08
C SER A 72 2.42 8.10 15.29
N ARG A 73 3.67 8.51 15.06
CA ARG A 73 4.68 8.71 16.12
C ARG A 73 4.63 10.11 16.74
N LEU A 74 3.86 11.01 16.12
CA LEU A 74 3.72 12.38 16.57
C LEU A 74 2.88 12.41 17.84
N THR A 75 3.37 13.08 18.88
CA THR A 75 2.59 13.34 20.08
C THR A 75 1.74 14.60 19.90
N PRO A 76 0.61 14.76 20.63
CA PRO A 76 -0.18 16.00 20.60
C PRO A 76 0.62 17.24 21.03
N ALA A 77 1.61 17.08 21.90
CA ALA A 77 2.48 18.17 22.35
C ALA A 77 3.44 18.62 21.25
N GLU A 78 4.03 17.68 20.52
CA GLU A 78 4.89 17.96 19.36
C GLU A 78 4.07 18.57 18.21
N ALA A 79 2.88 18.04 17.92
CA ALA A 79 2.00 18.56 16.88
C ALA A 79 1.75 20.07 17.04
N ARG A 80 1.46 20.52 18.26
CA ARG A 80 1.26 21.96 18.55
C ARG A 80 2.49 22.84 18.33
N ARG A 81 3.69 22.26 18.28
CA ARG A 81 4.96 22.98 18.11
C ARG A 81 5.50 22.88 16.68
N LEU A 82 4.86 22.11 15.80
CA LEU A 82 5.31 21.97 14.44
C LEU A 82 5.25 23.31 13.69
N PRO A 83 6.32 23.64 12.94
CA PRO A 83 6.33 24.82 12.10
C PRO A 83 5.24 24.76 11.01
N SER A 84 4.74 25.92 10.61
CA SER A 84 3.68 26.01 9.58
C SER A 84 4.04 25.33 8.26
N HIS A 85 5.31 25.37 7.84
CA HIS A 85 5.80 24.73 6.62
C HIS A 85 5.87 23.19 6.70
N VAL A 86 5.67 22.59 7.88
CA VAL A 86 5.53 21.15 8.07
C VAL A 86 4.06 20.74 8.00
N ILE A 87 3.19 21.54 8.61
CA ILE A 87 1.74 21.28 8.66
C ILE A 87 1.09 21.66 7.33
N GLU A 88 1.45 22.82 6.76
CA GLU A 88 0.85 23.42 5.56
C GLU A 88 -0.69 23.38 5.62
N ASN A 89 -1.31 22.57 4.74
CA ASN A 89 -2.76 22.43 4.65
C ASN A 89 -3.33 21.27 5.48
N ALA A 90 -2.51 20.60 6.32
CA ALA A 90 -2.99 19.56 7.21
C ALA A 90 -3.68 20.16 8.46
N PRO A 91 -4.49 19.35 9.17
CA PRO A 91 -5.04 19.76 10.46
C PRO A 91 -3.95 20.17 11.45
N ARG A 92 -4.18 21.28 12.16
CA ARG A 92 -3.20 21.84 13.12
C ARG A 92 -2.94 20.97 14.35
N ASP A 93 -3.81 20.01 14.59
CA ASP A 93 -3.65 19.00 15.64
C ASP A 93 -2.65 17.89 15.28
N GLY A 94 -2.11 17.92 14.06
CA GLY A 94 -1.15 16.92 13.57
C GLY A 94 -1.80 15.63 13.05
N THR A 95 -3.11 15.61 12.85
CA THR A 95 -3.82 14.46 12.27
C THR A 95 -3.40 14.23 10.82
N ASN A 96 -2.92 13.03 10.51
CA ASN A 96 -2.65 12.57 9.16
C ASN A 96 -3.95 12.13 8.48
N ARG A 97 -4.16 12.55 7.22
CA ARG A 97 -5.13 11.96 6.30
C ARG A 97 -4.39 11.44 5.09
N VAL A 98 -4.53 10.16 4.84
CA VAL A 98 -3.73 9.46 3.83
C VAL A 98 -4.60 8.48 3.05
N ASN A 99 -4.40 8.43 1.75
CA ASN A 99 -4.96 7.36 0.92
C ASN A 99 -4.00 6.18 0.95
N VAL A 100 -4.50 5.04 1.42
CA VAL A 100 -3.85 3.74 1.29
C VAL A 100 -4.26 3.19 -0.07
N LEU A 101 -3.28 3.01 -0.95
CA LEU A 101 -3.45 2.44 -2.28
C LEU A 101 -2.92 1.01 -2.26
N VAL A 102 -3.79 0.03 -2.50
CA VAL A 102 -3.39 -1.37 -2.59
C VAL A 102 -3.67 -1.87 -3.99
N TYR A 103 -2.62 -2.32 -4.68
CA TYR A 103 -2.67 -2.88 -6.03
C TYR A 103 -2.73 -4.39 -5.96
N ALA A 104 -3.71 -4.97 -6.63
CA ALA A 104 -3.77 -6.41 -6.84
C ALA A 104 -2.69 -6.86 -7.84
N PRO A 105 -2.29 -8.14 -7.80
CA PRO A 105 -1.45 -8.73 -8.84
C PRO A 105 -2.08 -8.67 -10.25
N THR A 106 -1.29 -8.95 -11.28
CA THR A 106 -1.79 -9.08 -12.65
C THR A 106 -2.98 -10.04 -12.70
N ASP A 107 -4.04 -9.64 -13.40
CA ASP A 107 -5.30 -10.40 -13.52
C ASP A 107 -5.93 -10.78 -12.17
N GLY A 108 -5.46 -10.17 -11.09
CA GLY A 108 -6.01 -10.37 -9.74
C GLY A 108 -7.16 -9.41 -9.44
N THR A 109 -7.90 -9.75 -8.39
CA THR A 109 -9.00 -8.92 -7.86
C THR A 109 -8.75 -8.52 -6.41
N ILE A 110 -9.30 -7.37 -6.01
CA ILE A 110 -9.19 -6.83 -4.66
C ILE A 110 -10.56 -6.42 -4.12
N THR A 111 -10.82 -6.80 -2.88
CA THR A 111 -12.03 -6.42 -2.14
C THR A 111 -11.64 -5.75 -0.82
N GLN A 112 -12.26 -4.63 -0.50
CA GLN A 112 -12.08 -3.96 0.79
C GLN A 112 -12.85 -4.73 1.87
N LEU A 113 -12.16 -5.14 2.93
CA LEU A 113 -12.76 -5.78 4.11
C LEU A 113 -13.08 -4.77 5.21
N SER A 114 -12.35 -3.66 5.27
CA SER A 114 -12.56 -2.58 6.23
C SER A 114 -13.51 -1.54 5.65
N THR A 115 -14.64 -1.33 6.30
CA THR A 115 -15.71 -0.40 5.84
C THR A 115 -15.72 0.93 6.61
N ALA A 116 -14.85 1.08 7.62
CA ALA A 116 -14.82 2.24 8.50
C ALA A 116 -14.32 3.54 7.82
N SER A 117 -13.74 3.43 6.63
CA SER A 117 -13.21 4.56 5.87
C SER A 117 -13.76 4.53 4.44
N PRO A 118 -14.07 5.70 3.85
CA PRO A 118 -14.51 5.76 2.47
C PRO A 118 -13.40 5.27 1.53
N GLY A 119 -13.79 4.49 0.53
CA GLY A 119 -12.84 3.96 -0.45
C GLY A 119 -13.55 3.48 -1.71
N PHE A 120 -12.77 3.24 -2.74
CA PHE A 120 -13.24 2.71 -4.03
C PHE A 120 -12.20 1.76 -4.62
N VAL A 121 -12.65 0.95 -5.57
CA VAL A 121 -11.80 0.09 -6.39
C VAL A 121 -11.89 0.56 -7.84
N THR A 122 -10.77 0.65 -8.52
CA THR A 122 -10.66 1.04 -9.93
C THR A 122 -9.53 0.26 -10.60
N THR A 123 -9.23 0.57 -11.86
CA THR A 123 -8.10 0.01 -12.60
C THR A 123 -7.10 1.10 -12.94
N HIS A 124 -5.82 0.84 -12.72
CA HIS A 124 -4.71 1.71 -13.08
C HIS A 124 -3.57 0.87 -13.68
N ASP A 125 -3.10 1.23 -14.87
CA ASP A 125 -2.07 0.49 -15.61
C ASP A 125 -2.35 -1.02 -15.75
N GLY A 126 -3.64 -1.37 -15.96
CA GLY A 126 -4.07 -2.76 -16.11
C GLY A 126 -4.19 -3.55 -14.80
N LEU A 127 -3.87 -2.97 -13.65
CA LEU A 127 -4.02 -3.59 -12.34
C LEU A 127 -5.23 -3.03 -11.60
N GLN A 128 -5.96 -3.88 -10.89
CA GLN A 128 -6.95 -3.39 -9.94
C GLN A 128 -6.24 -2.69 -8.77
N VAL A 129 -6.75 -1.53 -8.40
CA VAL A 129 -6.28 -0.77 -7.24
C VAL A 129 -7.45 -0.39 -6.35
N SER A 130 -7.30 -0.64 -5.07
CA SER A 130 -8.18 -0.09 -4.05
C SER A 130 -7.55 1.14 -3.42
N ALA A 131 -8.30 2.24 -3.36
CA ALA A 131 -7.93 3.43 -2.64
C ALA A 131 -8.86 3.61 -1.44
N GLN A 132 -8.30 3.71 -0.23
CA GLN A 132 -9.06 3.92 0.99
C GLN A 132 -8.44 5.06 1.80
N THR A 133 -9.25 6.08 2.12
CA THR A 133 -8.79 7.22 2.93
C THR A 133 -8.80 6.84 4.40
N VAL A 134 -7.67 7.01 5.06
CA VAL A 134 -7.47 6.70 6.48
C VAL A 134 -7.07 7.97 7.23
N THR A 135 -7.64 8.16 8.40
CA THR A 135 -7.32 9.26 9.32
C THR A 135 -6.56 8.71 10.51
N VAL A 136 -5.37 9.27 10.79
CA VAL A 136 -4.50 8.82 11.87
C VAL A 136 -4.12 10.03 12.74
N PRO A 137 -4.80 10.26 13.86
CA PRO A 137 -4.42 11.29 14.83
C PRO A 137 -3.04 11.03 15.47
N PRO A 138 -2.44 12.02 16.12
CA PRO A 138 -1.23 11.82 16.93
C PRO A 138 -1.38 10.67 17.93
N GLU A 139 -0.30 9.93 18.16
CA GLU A 139 -0.23 8.75 19.06
C GLU A 139 -1.25 7.65 18.78
N SER A 140 -1.91 7.70 17.61
CA SER A 140 -2.92 6.72 17.22
C SER A 140 -2.43 5.79 16.12
N ALA A 141 -3.14 4.68 15.97
CA ALA A 141 -2.97 3.74 14.88
C ALA A 141 -4.29 3.50 14.16
N ALA A 142 -4.20 3.13 12.91
CA ALA A 142 -5.33 2.69 12.10
C ALA A 142 -4.95 1.45 11.30
N GLU A 143 -5.91 0.59 11.06
CA GLU A 143 -5.74 -0.64 10.30
C GLU A 143 -6.80 -0.72 9.21
N VAL A 144 -6.38 -1.12 8.00
CA VAL A 144 -7.29 -1.46 6.91
C VAL A 144 -6.91 -2.83 6.35
N ARG A 145 -7.90 -3.58 5.91
CA ARG A 145 -7.74 -4.95 5.39
C ARG A 145 -8.39 -5.11 4.04
N PHE A 146 -7.75 -5.91 3.23
CA PHE A 146 -8.16 -6.21 1.87
C PHE A 146 -8.08 -7.72 1.64
N HIS A 147 -9.02 -8.25 0.87
CA HIS A 147 -8.95 -9.61 0.36
C HIS A 147 -8.50 -9.57 -1.09
N ILE A 148 -7.50 -10.37 -1.43
CA ILE A 148 -6.92 -10.44 -2.78
C ILE A 148 -7.03 -11.86 -3.30
N VAL A 149 -7.45 -11.98 -4.55
CA VAL A 149 -7.37 -13.21 -5.34
C VAL A 149 -6.44 -12.92 -6.50
N THR A 150 -5.41 -13.76 -6.72
CA THR A 150 -4.47 -13.59 -7.83
C THR A 150 -5.05 -14.06 -9.15
N GLY A 151 -4.42 -13.71 -10.26
CA GLY A 151 -4.71 -14.33 -11.55
C GLY A 151 -4.36 -15.82 -11.57
N PRO A 152 -4.96 -16.59 -12.51
CA PRO A 152 -4.64 -18.00 -12.68
C PRO A 152 -3.15 -18.23 -13.00
N GLY A 153 -2.59 -19.35 -12.52
CA GLY A 153 -1.19 -19.72 -12.77
C GLY A 153 -0.15 -18.90 -11.97
N GLN A 154 -0.59 -18.11 -11.00
CA GLN A 154 0.29 -17.39 -10.07
C GLN A 154 0.43 -18.18 -8.76
N ASP A 155 1.11 -19.30 -8.85
CA ASP A 155 1.20 -20.34 -7.83
C ASP A 155 2.34 -20.13 -6.81
N ALA A 156 3.28 -19.23 -7.10
CA ALA A 156 4.36 -18.89 -6.17
C ALA A 156 3.86 -17.99 -5.02
N GLU A 157 4.62 -17.98 -3.91
CA GLU A 157 4.28 -17.14 -2.75
C GLU A 157 4.22 -15.64 -3.13
N PRO A 158 3.20 -14.91 -2.68
CA PRO A 158 3.05 -13.49 -3.01
C PRO A 158 4.22 -12.65 -2.48
N TYR A 159 4.57 -11.62 -3.24
CA TYR A 159 5.58 -10.64 -2.87
C TYR A 159 4.94 -9.29 -2.58
N LEU A 160 5.28 -8.70 -1.43
CA LEU A 160 4.81 -7.39 -1.04
C LEU A 160 5.82 -6.31 -1.44
N ARG A 161 5.35 -5.30 -2.18
CA ARG A 161 6.09 -4.07 -2.46
C ARG A 161 5.36 -2.90 -1.78
N GLN A 162 6.05 -2.17 -0.94
CA GLN A 162 5.44 -1.05 -0.21
C GLN A 162 6.27 0.23 -0.34
N THR A 163 5.63 1.37 -0.12
CA THR A 163 6.33 2.65 0.04
C THR A 163 7.39 2.50 1.13
N PRO A 164 8.66 2.86 0.85
CA PRO A 164 9.67 2.89 1.90
C PRO A 164 9.22 3.84 3.02
N GLY A 165 9.18 3.36 4.25
CA GLY A 165 8.99 4.23 5.41
C GLY A 165 10.25 5.09 5.63
N ALA A 166 10.11 6.23 6.28
CA ALA A 166 11.23 7.13 6.58
C ALA A 166 12.35 6.47 7.41
N ARG A 167 12.16 5.24 7.88
CA ARG A 167 13.09 4.48 8.73
C ARG A 167 13.19 2.98 8.43
N ASN A 168 12.66 2.51 7.30
CA ASN A 168 12.91 1.14 6.85
C ASN A 168 14.22 1.11 6.03
N ALA A 169 15.31 1.39 6.69
CA ALA A 169 16.67 1.16 6.22
C ALA A 169 17.39 0.28 7.23
#